data_0ee51d307a94cf06d5e1763ecf646f98
#
_entry.id   0ee51d307a94cf06d5e1763ecf646f98
#
_cell.length_a   1.000
_cell.length_b   1.000
_cell.length_c   1.000
_cell.angle_alpha   90.00
_cell.angle_beta   90.00
_cell.angle_gamma   90.00
#
_symmetry.space_group_name_H-M   'P 1'
#
loop_
_entity.id
_entity.type
_entity.pdbx_description
1 polymer ?
#
loop_
_entity_poly.entity_id
_entity_poly.type
_entity_poly.pdbx_seq_one_letter_code
_entity_poly.pdbx_strand_id
1 'polypeptide(L)'
;MKRSKQLYILLSVLAVVGVVTFAVTRYEEKQEQIEVSGEVVLEIDPAAVQTLSWEYDSETLAFHKDETWIYDTDEAFPVDEDKIDELLGVFEAFSAAFTIEDVSDYSQYGLDDPVCTISLSTGDTDYEIQLGDFSAMDSQRYVSLGDGNVYLAAADPLDYFDATLRDMIDNDEAPSFDTVQEIRFEGDQTYQIVYQEY
;
A
#
# COMPACT_ATOMS: atom_id res chain seq x y z
N MET A 1 28.77 53.48 4.48
CA MET A 1 29.04 52.69 3.26
C MET A 1 29.47 51.22 3.49
N LYS A 2 30.03 50.81 4.64
CA LYS A 2 30.39 49.39 4.88
C LYS A 2 29.19 48.49 5.21
N ARG A 3 28.17 48.98 5.92
CA ARG A 3 26.97 48.17 6.32
C ARG A 3 26.08 47.79 5.14
N SER A 4 25.93 48.69 4.14
CA SER A 4 25.12 48.36 2.93
C SER A 4 25.77 47.28 2.08
N LYS A 5 27.11 47.28 1.93
CA LYS A 5 27.81 46.19 1.21
C LYS A 5 27.67 44.82 1.89
N GLN A 6 27.69 44.79 3.24
CA GLN A 6 27.47 43.58 3.99
C GLN A 6 26.04 43.05 3.84
N LEU A 7 25.05 43.95 3.77
CA LEU A 7 23.65 43.59 3.54
C LEU A 7 23.46 42.95 2.15
N TYR A 8 24.06 43.54 1.12
CA TYR A 8 23.99 42.98 -0.25
C TYR A 8 24.66 41.59 -0.35
N ILE A 9 25.80 41.41 0.30
CA ILE A 9 26.49 40.12 0.35
C ILE A 9 25.60 39.09 1.06
N LEU A 10 24.98 39.42 2.19
CA LEU A 10 24.12 38.50 2.93
C LEU A 10 22.87 38.13 2.12
N LEU A 11 22.29 39.07 1.39
CA LEU A 11 21.14 38.88 0.53
C LEU A 11 21.47 38.02 -0.69
N SER A 12 22.68 38.17 -1.26
CA SER A 12 23.14 37.33 -2.37
C SER A 12 23.40 35.89 -1.92
N VAL A 13 23.97 35.70 -0.72
CA VAL A 13 24.18 34.35 -0.15
C VAL A 13 22.84 33.68 0.11
N LEU A 14 21.85 34.40 0.69
CA LEU A 14 20.52 33.87 0.90
C LEU A 14 19.83 33.46 -0.41
N ALA A 15 19.95 34.26 -1.46
CA ALA A 15 19.41 33.95 -2.78
C ALA A 15 20.05 32.70 -3.39
N VAL A 16 21.38 32.56 -3.26
CA VAL A 16 22.12 31.37 -3.75
C VAL A 16 21.68 30.11 -2.98
N VAL A 17 21.60 30.19 -1.64
CA VAL A 17 21.11 29.07 -0.83
C VAL A 17 19.68 28.69 -1.23
N GLY A 18 18.80 29.65 -1.42
CA GLY A 18 17.42 29.40 -1.86
C GLY A 18 17.34 28.70 -3.22
N VAL A 19 18.16 29.11 -4.20
CA VAL A 19 18.24 28.46 -5.51
C VAL A 19 18.79 27.04 -5.41
N VAL A 20 19.82 26.83 -4.60
CA VAL A 20 20.40 25.48 -4.38
C VAL A 20 19.40 24.57 -3.71
N THR A 21 18.72 25.02 -2.63
CA THR A 21 17.70 24.23 -1.95
C THR A 21 16.57 23.87 -2.92
N PHE A 22 16.06 24.85 -3.69
CA PHE A 22 15.01 24.59 -4.68
C PHE A 22 15.46 23.60 -5.77
N ALA A 23 16.72 23.70 -6.23
CA ALA A 23 17.26 22.77 -7.22
C ALA A 23 17.42 21.35 -6.66
N VAL A 24 17.85 21.20 -5.38
CA VAL A 24 17.96 19.90 -4.72
C VAL A 24 16.59 19.29 -4.52
N THR A 25 15.60 20.05 -3.99
CA THR A 25 14.24 19.53 -3.80
C THR A 25 13.61 19.09 -5.14
N ARG A 26 13.82 19.86 -6.20
CA ARG A 26 13.35 19.49 -7.55
C ARG A 26 14.08 18.28 -8.14
N TYR A 27 15.34 18.07 -7.75
CA TYR A 27 16.12 16.90 -8.18
C TYR A 27 15.66 15.66 -7.43
N GLU A 28 15.40 15.77 -6.12
CA GLU A 28 14.84 14.69 -5.30
C GLU A 28 13.44 14.30 -5.79
N GLU A 29 12.52 15.24 -5.99
CA GLU A 29 11.19 14.99 -6.59
C GLU A 29 11.28 14.31 -7.97
N LYS A 30 12.29 14.63 -8.77
CA LYS A 30 12.52 13.99 -10.07
C LYS A 30 13.12 12.60 -9.94
N GLN A 31 13.96 12.35 -8.95
CA GLN A 31 14.49 11.02 -8.66
C GLN A 31 13.39 10.10 -8.10
N GLU A 32 12.56 10.58 -7.17
CA GLU A 32 11.39 9.83 -6.71
C GLU A 32 10.44 9.49 -7.87
N GLN A 33 10.21 10.41 -8.84
CA GLN A 33 9.43 10.11 -10.04
C GLN A 33 10.13 9.15 -11.03
N ILE A 34 11.46 9.10 -11.04
CA ILE A 34 12.23 8.17 -11.90
C ILE A 34 12.29 6.79 -11.25
N GLU A 35 12.34 6.71 -9.92
CA GLU A 35 12.26 5.43 -9.18
C GLU A 35 10.88 4.78 -9.28
N VAL A 36 9.81 5.57 -9.43
CA VAL A 36 8.43 5.09 -9.63
C VAL A 36 8.06 4.87 -11.11
N SER A 37 8.86 5.35 -12.07
CA SER A 37 8.60 5.18 -13.50
C SER A 37 9.26 3.91 -14.07
N GLY A 38 8.93 2.75 -13.50
CA GLY A 38 9.21 1.45 -14.11
C GLY A 38 8.34 1.21 -15.35
N GLU A 39 8.67 0.18 -16.11
CA GLU A 39 7.80 -0.33 -17.19
C GLU A 39 6.57 -0.97 -16.56
N VAL A 40 5.36 -0.63 -17.03
CA VAL A 40 4.13 -1.30 -16.59
C VAL A 40 4.15 -2.74 -17.11
N VAL A 41 4.14 -3.71 -16.18
CA VAL A 41 4.24 -5.14 -16.48
C VAL A 41 2.94 -5.90 -16.22
N LEU A 42 2.03 -5.30 -15.45
CA LEU A 42 0.68 -5.82 -15.23
C LEU A 42 -0.30 -4.66 -15.13
N GLU A 43 -1.45 -4.79 -15.77
CA GLU A 43 -2.55 -3.83 -15.74
C GLU A 43 -3.86 -4.58 -15.51
N ILE A 44 -4.52 -4.31 -14.38
CA ILE A 44 -5.78 -4.92 -13.99
C ILE A 44 -6.77 -3.80 -13.70
N ASP A 45 -7.94 -3.80 -14.34
CA ASP A 45 -9.02 -2.88 -14.01
C ASP A 45 -9.62 -3.27 -12.64
N PRO A 46 -9.47 -2.45 -11.58
CA PRO A 46 -10.02 -2.75 -10.25
C PRO A 46 -11.53 -3.01 -10.28
N ALA A 47 -12.26 -2.32 -11.17
CA ALA A 47 -13.72 -2.46 -11.28
C ALA A 47 -14.14 -3.83 -11.86
N ALA A 48 -13.26 -4.51 -12.58
CA ALA A 48 -13.52 -5.83 -13.15
C ALA A 48 -13.23 -6.98 -12.16
N VAL A 49 -12.54 -6.72 -11.06
CA VAL A 49 -12.15 -7.77 -10.08
C VAL A 49 -13.38 -8.25 -9.32
N GLN A 50 -13.54 -9.57 -9.25
CA GLN A 50 -14.65 -10.25 -8.58
C GLN A 50 -14.21 -11.01 -7.33
N THR A 51 -12.93 -11.45 -7.28
CA THR A 51 -12.37 -12.10 -6.09
C THR A 51 -10.98 -11.58 -5.81
N LEU A 52 -10.65 -11.44 -4.54
CA LEU A 52 -9.35 -11.05 -4.04
C LEU A 52 -9.00 -11.94 -2.85
N SER A 53 -7.84 -12.57 -2.87
CA SER A 53 -7.31 -13.26 -1.70
C SER A 53 -5.81 -13.09 -1.62
N TRP A 54 -5.27 -13.16 -0.40
CA TRP A 54 -3.83 -13.23 -0.20
C TRP A 54 -3.49 -14.08 1.02
N GLU A 55 -2.32 -14.68 0.96
CA GLU A 55 -1.70 -15.39 2.08
C GLU A 55 -0.45 -14.65 2.50
N TYR A 56 -0.39 -14.23 3.76
CA TYR A 56 0.74 -13.58 4.37
C TYR A 56 0.88 -14.02 5.84
N ASP A 57 2.10 -14.30 6.30
CA ASP A 57 2.42 -14.78 7.66
C ASP A 57 1.56 -15.97 8.13
N SER A 58 1.26 -16.90 7.20
CA SER A 58 0.41 -18.07 7.42
C SER A 58 -1.07 -17.76 7.71
N GLU A 59 -1.51 -16.54 7.45
CA GLU A 59 -2.90 -16.10 7.49
C GLU A 59 -3.41 -15.88 6.06
N THR A 60 -4.59 -16.42 5.75
CA THR A 60 -5.21 -16.24 4.44
C THR A 60 -6.48 -15.42 4.60
N LEU A 61 -6.56 -14.32 3.88
CA LEU A 61 -7.76 -13.50 3.75
C LEU A 61 -8.32 -13.66 2.34
N ALA A 62 -9.64 -13.87 2.23
CA ALA A 62 -10.32 -14.07 0.96
C ALA A 62 -11.64 -13.33 0.93
N PHE A 63 -11.88 -12.62 -0.16
CA PHE A 63 -13.03 -11.78 -0.38
C PHE A 63 -13.60 -12.02 -1.78
N HIS A 64 -14.91 -11.95 -1.90
CA HIS A 64 -15.59 -11.94 -3.20
C HIS A 64 -16.54 -10.75 -3.30
N LYS A 65 -16.84 -10.33 -4.53
CA LYS A 65 -17.73 -9.24 -4.83
C LYS A 65 -19.07 -9.77 -5.36
N ASP A 66 -20.16 -9.44 -4.67
CA ASP A 66 -21.52 -9.60 -5.17
C ASP A 66 -22.08 -8.20 -5.51
N GLU A 67 -22.97 -7.62 -4.73
CA GLU A 67 -23.32 -6.18 -4.82
C GLU A 67 -22.25 -5.31 -4.11
N THR A 68 -21.68 -5.84 -3.02
CA THR A 68 -20.59 -5.29 -2.22
C THR A 68 -19.52 -6.34 -2.01
N TRP A 69 -18.38 -5.95 -1.43
CA TRP A 69 -17.35 -6.90 -1.04
C TRP A 69 -17.73 -7.68 0.22
N ILE A 70 -17.53 -8.98 0.22
CA ILE A 70 -17.90 -9.92 1.28
C ILE A 70 -16.66 -10.73 1.67
N TYR A 71 -16.45 -10.87 2.99
CA TYR A 71 -15.40 -11.73 3.52
C TYR A 71 -15.87 -13.20 3.51
N ASP A 72 -15.14 -14.10 2.87
CA ASP A 72 -15.56 -15.48 2.61
C ASP A 72 -15.78 -16.31 3.87
N THR A 73 -15.08 -15.98 4.96
CA THR A 73 -15.17 -16.74 6.21
C THR A 73 -16.33 -16.28 7.10
N ASP A 74 -16.74 -15.00 7.00
CA ASP A 74 -17.84 -14.42 7.76
C ASP A 74 -18.55 -13.35 6.91
N GLU A 75 -19.67 -13.73 6.31
CA GLU A 75 -20.49 -12.83 5.47
C GLU A 75 -21.07 -11.62 6.23
N ALA A 76 -21.09 -11.66 7.57
CA ALA A 76 -21.55 -10.55 8.40
C ALA A 76 -20.45 -9.54 8.75
N PHE A 77 -19.20 -9.84 8.36
CA PHE A 77 -18.07 -8.96 8.58
C PHE A 77 -18.22 -7.68 7.73
N PRO A 78 -18.22 -6.48 8.34
CA PRO A 78 -18.33 -5.23 7.59
C PRO A 78 -16.97 -4.94 6.89
N VAL A 79 -16.93 -5.22 5.60
CA VAL A 79 -15.73 -4.99 4.79
C VAL A 79 -15.58 -3.51 4.46
N ASP A 80 -14.39 -2.95 4.67
CA ASP A 80 -14.01 -1.63 4.21
C ASP A 80 -13.71 -1.68 2.70
N GLU A 81 -14.64 -1.16 1.89
CA GLU A 81 -14.50 -1.15 0.42
C GLU A 81 -13.39 -0.21 -0.05
N ASP A 82 -13.15 0.91 0.64
CA ASP A 82 -12.06 1.83 0.32
C ASP A 82 -10.71 1.13 0.50
N LYS A 83 -10.61 0.25 1.51
CA LYS A 83 -9.40 -0.56 1.72
C LYS A 83 -9.20 -1.61 0.63
N ILE A 84 -10.26 -2.26 0.18
CA ILE A 84 -10.19 -3.16 -0.99
C ILE A 84 -9.75 -2.40 -2.24
N ASP A 85 -10.32 -1.21 -2.49
CA ASP A 85 -9.96 -0.38 -3.64
C ASP A 85 -8.48 0.06 -3.59
N GLU A 86 -7.95 0.36 -2.39
CA GLU A 86 -6.53 0.65 -2.17
C GLU A 86 -5.64 -0.55 -2.55
N LEU A 87 -6.00 -1.76 -2.10
CA LEU A 87 -5.28 -3.00 -2.43
C LEU A 87 -5.29 -3.29 -3.94
N LEU A 88 -6.45 -3.16 -4.58
CA LEU A 88 -6.60 -3.38 -6.02
C LEU A 88 -5.87 -2.32 -6.84
N GLY A 89 -5.82 -1.08 -6.35
CA GLY A 89 -5.11 0.03 -6.97
C GLY A 89 -3.62 -0.23 -7.19
N VAL A 90 -3.01 -1.10 -6.38
CA VAL A 90 -1.60 -1.54 -6.56
C VAL A 90 -1.38 -2.16 -7.94
N PHE A 91 -2.39 -2.85 -8.48
CA PHE A 91 -2.32 -3.57 -9.76
C PHE A 91 -3.02 -2.86 -10.92
N GLU A 92 -3.59 -1.67 -10.72
CA GLU A 92 -4.16 -0.88 -11.81
C GLU A 92 -3.10 -0.55 -12.89
N ALA A 93 -1.85 -0.29 -12.45
CA ALA A 93 -0.70 -0.09 -13.33
C ALA A 93 0.59 -0.54 -12.62
N PHE A 94 0.68 -1.84 -12.33
CA PHE A 94 1.84 -2.39 -11.63
C PHE A 94 3.08 -2.30 -12.50
N SER A 95 4.12 -1.65 -11.98
CA SER A 95 5.36 -1.38 -12.72
C SER A 95 6.58 -2.01 -12.07
N ALA A 96 7.51 -2.45 -12.92
CA ALA A 96 8.79 -2.98 -12.52
C ALA A 96 9.93 -2.01 -12.90
N ALA A 97 10.83 -1.77 -11.97
CA ALA A 97 12.07 -1.03 -12.25
C ALA A 97 13.05 -1.85 -13.08
N PHE A 98 12.98 -3.17 -12.95
CA PHE A 98 13.81 -4.10 -13.72
C PHE A 98 13.09 -5.45 -13.93
N THR A 99 13.31 -6.06 -15.09
CA THR A 99 12.80 -7.40 -15.45
C THR A 99 13.96 -8.36 -15.67
N ILE A 100 13.88 -9.52 -15.03
CA ILE A 100 14.81 -10.66 -15.22
C ILE A 100 14.04 -11.68 -16.05
N GLU A 101 14.47 -11.85 -17.29
CA GLU A 101 13.80 -12.71 -18.27
C GLU A 101 14.26 -14.18 -18.17
N ASP A 102 13.40 -15.11 -18.60
CA ASP A 102 13.71 -16.53 -18.75
C ASP A 102 14.27 -17.18 -17.46
N VAL A 103 13.67 -16.90 -16.31
CA VAL A 103 14.12 -17.41 -15.00
C VAL A 103 13.82 -18.91 -14.90
N SER A 104 14.84 -19.70 -14.60
CA SER A 104 14.74 -21.16 -14.40
C SER A 104 14.87 -21.59 -12.94
N ASP A 105 15.38 -20.72 -12.06
CA ASP A 105 15.57 -20.96 -10.62
C ASP A 105 15.02 -19.77 -9.85
N TYR A 106 13.84 -19.97 -9.25
CA TYR A 106 13.12 -18.95 -8.48
C TYR A 106 13.60 -18.85 -7.03
N SER A 107 14.34 -19.86 -6.53
CA SER A 107 14.78 -19.92 -5.12
C SER A 107 15.74 -18.77 -4.74
N GLN A 108 16.52 -18.27 -5.68
CA GLN A 108 17.44 -17.14 -5.45
C GLN A 108 16.73 -15.79 -5.23
N TYR A 109 15.41 -15.75 -5.48
CA TYR A 109 14.56 -14.57 -5.31
C TYR A 109 13.52 -14.76 -4.21
N GLY A 110 13.58 -15.89 -3.48
CA GLY A 110 12.57 -16.25 -2.45
C GLY A 110 11.19 -16.57 -3.02
N LEU A 111 11.10 -16.93 -4.31
CA LEU A 111 9.84 -17.19 -5.02
C LEU A 111 9.49 -18.68 -5.10
N ASP A 112 10.30 -19.57 -4.55
CA ASP A 112 9.98 -20.98 -4.29
C ASP A 112 9.24 -21.17 -2.96
N ASP A 113 9.34 -20.18 -2.05
CA ASP A 113 8.56 -20.08 -0.80
C ASP A 113 8.22 -18.59 -0.58
N PRO A 114 7.26 -18.05 -1.36
CA PRO A 114 7.00 -16.62 -1.38
C PRO A 114 6.48 -16.11 -0.02
N VAL A 115 6.89 -14.90 0.37
CA VAL A 115 6.47 -14.28 1.63
C VAL A 115 5.00 -13.88 1.61
N CYS A 116 4.45 -13.64 0.42
CA CYS A 116 3.03 -13.36 0.21
C CYS A 116 2.63 -13.89 -1.17
N THR A 117 1.45 -14.50 -1.26
CA THR A 117 0.82 -14.91 -2.52
C THR A 117 -0.53 -14.22 -2.64
N ILE A 118 -0.73 -13.46 -3.71
CA ILE A 118 -1.95 -12.70 -3.98
C ILE A 118 -2.65 -13.34 -5.18
N SER A 119 -3.94 -13.63 -5.03
CA SER A 119 -4.77 -14.18 -6.10
C SER A 119 -5.93 -13.24 -6.38
N LEU A 120 -6.13 -12.90 -7.66
CA LEU A 120 -7.18 -12.02 -8.16
C LEU A 120 -7.91 -12.72 -9.30
N SER A 121 -9.23 -12.54 -9.41
CA SER A 121 -10.00 -12.97 -10.56
C SER A 121 -10.92 -11.86 -11.06
N THR A 122 -10.93 -11.63 -12.37
CA THR A 122 -11.89 -10.73 -13.04
C THR A 122 -13.09 -11.50 -13.62
N GLY A 123 -13.18 -12.81 -13.33
CA GLY A 123 -14.18 -13.71 -13.89
C GLY A 123 -13.78 -14.30 -15.24
N ASP A 124 -13.04 -13.55 -16.07
CA ASP A 124 -12.49 -14.01 -17.34
C ASP A 124 -11.02 -14.47 -17.22
N THR A 125 -10.27 -13.89 -16.29
CA THR A 125 -8.84 -14.13 -16.10
C THR A 125 -8.52 -14.24 -14.63
N ASP A 126 -7.73 -15.25 -14.30
CA ASP A 126 -7.16 -15.43 -12.95
C ASP A 126 -5.71 -14.97 -12.94
N TYR A 127 -5.32 -14.26 -11.92
CA TYR A 127 -3.97 -13.75 -11.70
C TYR A 127 -3.43 -14.31 -10.39
N GLU A 128 -2.20 -14.80 -10.42
CA GLU A 128 -1.44 -15.17 -9.24
C GLU A 128 -0.16 -14.35 -9.20
N ILE A 129 0.03 -13.58 -8.14
CA ILE A 129 1.16 -12.67 -7.96
C ILE A 129 1.90 -13.14 -6.71
N GLN A 130 3.15 -13.53 -6.87
CA GLN A 130 3.98 -14.04 -5.79
C GLN A 130 5.03 -13.00 -5.40
N LEU A 131 5.07 -12.65 -4.12
CA LEU A 131 6.04 -11.72 -3.55
C LEU A 131 7.16 -12.52 -2.88
N GLY A 132 8.37 -12.38 -3.40
CA GLY A 132 9.57 -13.03 -2.90
C GLY A 132 10.36 -12.15 -1.93
N ASP A 133 11.68 -12.35 -1.90
CA ASP A 133 12.59 -11.63 -1.03
C ASP A 133 12.68 -10.13 -1.36
N PHE A 134 13.01 -9.33 -0.35
CA PHE A 134 13.30 -7.92 -0.52
C PHE A 134 14.81 -7.72 -0.77
N SER A 135 15.16 -7.12 -1.90
CA SER A 135 16.53 -6.74 -2.23
C SER A 135 16.94 -5.48 -1.47
N ALA A 136 17.74 -5.63 -0.42
CA ALA A 136 18.25 -4.49 0.34
C ALA A 136 19.21 -3.59 -0.47
N MET A 137 19.75 -4.11 -1.58
CA MET A 137 20.66 -3.36 -2.45
C MET A 137 19.87 -2.38 -3.34
N ASP A 138 18.76 -2.85 -3.89
CA ASP A 138 17.91 -2.09 -4.81
C ASP A 138 16.74 -1.40 -4.10
N SER A 139 16.50 -1.75 -2.81
CA SER A 139 15.34 -1.33 -2.02
C SER A 139 14.00 -1.70 -2.69
N GLN A 140 13.96 -2.89 -3.31
CA GLN A 140 12.84 -3.37 -4.10
C GLN A 140 12.58 -4.85 -3.82
N ARG A 141 11.34 -5.28 -4.02
CA ARG A 141 10.94 -6.69 -3.86
C ARG A 141 10.95 -7.42 -5.19
N TYR A 142 11.36 -8.69 -5.13
CA TYR A 142 11.20 -9.60 -6.25
C TYR A 142 9.75 -10.09 -6.32
N VAL A 143 9.18 -10.04 -7.54
CA VAL A 143 7.78 -10.41 -7.80
C VAL A 143 7.75 -11.36 -9.01
N SER A 144 6.89 -12.39 -8.95
CA SER A 144 6.56 -13.24 -10.08
C SER A 144 5.10 -13.08 -10.44
N LEU A 145 4.81 -13.00 -11.75
CA LEU A 145 3.48 -12.97 -12.33
C LEU A 145 3.10 -14.30 -13.00
N GLY A 146 3.94 -15.34 -12.83
CA GLY A 146 3.72 -16.67 -13.40
C GLY A 146 4.03 -16.78 -14.90
N ASP A 147 4.63 -15.77 -15.52
CA ASP A 147 4.93 -15.68 -16.96
C ASP A 147 6.36 -16.13 -17.33
N GLY A 148 7.12 -16.63 -16.38
CA GLY A 148 8.51 -17.07 -16.57
C GLY A 148 9.55 -16.02 -16.25
N ASN A 149 9.15 -14.82 -15.88
CA ASN A 149 10.02 -13.70 -15.53
C ASN A 149 9.99 -13.44 -14.01
N VAL A 150 10.97 -12.69 -13.53
CA VAL A 150 11.00 -12.10 -12.19
C VAL A 150 11.17 -10.60 -12.33
N TYR A 151 10.38 -9.88 -11.60
CA TYR A 151 10.30 -8.42 -11.63
C TYR A 151 10.84 -7.84 -10.33
N LEU A 152 11.61 -6.75 -10.40
CA LEU A 152 11.86 -5.88 -9.25
C LEU A 152 10.76 -4.81 -9.25
N ALA A 153 9.86 -4.90 -8.30
CA ALA A 153 8.72 -3.98 -8.18
C ALA A 153 9.18 -2.54 -7.96
N ALA A 154 8.62 -1.60 -8.70
CA ALA A 154 8.93 -0.17 -8.52
C ALA A 154 8.44 0.36 -7.17
N ALA A 155 7.31 -0.16 -6.68
CA ALA A 155 6.80 0.01 -5.32
C ALA A 155 6.54 -1.36 -4.70
N ASP A 156 6.80 -1.54 -3.40
CA ASP A 156 6.62 -2.84 -2.75
C ASP A 156 5.14 -3.12 -2.50
N PRO A 157 4.53 -4.14 -3.15
CA PRO A 157 3.14 -4.49 -2.90
C PRO A 157 2.88 -4.95 -1.46
N LEU A 158 3.89 -5.47 -0.77
CA LEU A 158 3.74 -5.95 0.60
C LEU A 158 3.38 -4.82 1.57
N ASP A 159 3.73 -3.55 1.28
CA ASP A 159 3.33 -2.39 2.08
C ASP A 159 1.79 -2.23 2.19
N TYR A 160 1.05 -2.91 1.30
CA TYR A 160 -0.40 -2.95 1.28
C TYR A 160 -0.95 -4.31 1.74
N PHE A 161 -0.31 -5.40 1.29
CA PHE A 161 -0.76 -6.79 1.51
C PHE A 161 -0.24 -7.43 2.81
N ASP A 162 0.45 -6.68 3.68
CA ASP A 162 0.70 -7.04 5.07
C ASP A 162 -0.53 -6.79 5.98
N ALA A 163 -1.63 -6.32 5.37
CA ALA A 163 -2.89 -6.03 6.04
C ALA A 163 -3.49 -7.26 6.69
N THR A 164 -3.94 -7.10 7.93
CA THR A 164 -4.67 -8.12 8.72
C THR A 164 -6.17 -7.95 8.54
N LEU A 165 -6.98 -8.95 8.98
CA LEU A 165 -8.45 -8.83 8.95
C LEU A 165 -8.96 -7.59 9.69
N ARG A 166 -8.25 -7.15 10.73
CA ARG A 166 -8.61 -5.94 11.49
C ARG A 166 -8.50 -4.66 10.66
N ASP A 167 -7.58 -4.63 9.71
CA ASP A 167 -7.33 -3.47 8.84
C ASP A 167 -8.38 -3.39 7.72
N MET A 168 -9.14 -4.47 7.52
CA MET A 168 -10.18 -4.60 6.49
C MET A 168 -11.59 -4.29 7.01
N ILE A 169 -11.74 -3.84 8.26
CA ILE A 169 -13.04 -3.59 8.86
C ILE A 169 -13.50 -2.14 8.64
N ASP A 170 -14.70 -1.96 8.07
CA ASP A 170 -15.39 -0.67 8.05
C ASP A 170 -15.86 -0.34 9.47
N ASN A 171 -15.14 0.53 10.13
CA ASN A 171 -15.47 0.97 11.48
C ASN A 171 -16.38 2.19 11.43
N ASP A 172 -17.56 2.08 12.06
CA ASP A 172 -18.38 3.24 12.33
C ASP A 172 -17.59 4.32 13.07
N GLU A 173 -17.53 5.52 12.50
CA GLU A 173 -16.93 6.65 13.19
C GLU A 173 -17.78 7.03 14.41
N ALA A 174 -17.20 6.92 15.60
CA ALA A 174 -17.86 7.45 16.79
C ALA A 174 -17.98 8.98 16.67
N PRO A 175 -19.17 9.57 16.90
CA PRO A 175 -19.30 11.03 16.88
C PRO A 175 -18.33 11.67 17.85
N SER A 176 -17.69 12.79 17.45
CA SER A 176 -16.83 13.55 18.36
C SER A 176 -17.70 14.30 19.39
N PHE A 177 -17.36 14.16 20.67
CA PHE A 177 -18.04 14.83 21.77
C PHE A 177 -17.04 15.76 22.48
N ASP A 178 -17.45 17.00 22.72
CA ASP A 178 -16.65 17.94 23.51
C ASP A 178 -16.52 17.49 24.98
N THR A 179 -17.55 16.85 25.52
CA THR A 179 -17.59 16.34 26.89
C THR A 179 -18.50 15.12 26.97
N VAL A 180 -17.97 14.01 27.47
CA VAL A 180 -18.75 12.79 27.72
C VAL A 180 -18.98 12.67 29.22
N GLN A 181 -20.24 12.72 29.65
CA GLN A 181 -20.63 12.54 31.05
C GLN A 181 -21.06 11.09 31.33
N GLU A 182 -21.68 10.44 30.36
CA GLU A 182 -22.18 9.07 30.47
C GLU A 182 -22.13 8.39 29.12
N ILE A 183 -21.69 7.14 29.09
CA ILE A 183 -21.80 6.23 27.95
C ILE A 183 -22.62 5.03 28.39
N ARG A 184 -23.70 4.74 27.67
CA ARG A 184 -24.58 3.59 27.93
C ARG A 184 -24.54 2.64 26.74
N PHE A 185 -24.23 1.39 26.99
CA PHE A 185 -24.29 0.30 26.03
C PHE A 185 -25.56 -0.51 26.29
N GLU A 186 -26.43 -0.61 25.30
CA GLU A 186 -27.68 -1.38 25.38
C GLU A 186 -27.62 -2.57 24.42
N GLY A 187 -27.73 -3.78 24.94
CA GLY A 187 -27.69 -5.05 24.22
C GLY A 187 -28.24 -6.16 25.14
N ASP A 188 -27.83 -7.39 24.94
CA ASP A 188 -28.18 -8.52 25.81
C ASP A 188 -27.76 -8.26 27.27
N GLN A 189 -26.77 -7.45 27.47
CA GLN A 189 -26.37 -6.89 28.75
C GLN A 189 -26.22 -5.37 28.61
N THR A 190 -26.62 -4.61 29.65
CA THR A 190 -26.48 -3.16 29.67
C THR A 190 -25.29 -2.77 30.53
N TYR A 191 -24.39 -1.96 29.94
CA TYR A 191 -23.24 -1.40 30.65
C TYR A 191 -23.35 0.13 30.65
N GLN A 192 -22.89 0.75 31.75
CA GLN A 192 -22.86 2.20 31.91
C GLN A 192 -21.51 2.63 32.44
N ILE A 193 -20.90 3.61 31.77
CA ILE A 193 -19.67 4.29 32.21
C ILE A 193 -20.04 5.73 32.53
N VAL A 194 -19.83 6.16 33.77
CA VAL A 194 -20.11 7.53 34.23
C VAL A 194 -18.81 8.21 34.63
N TYR A 195 -18.55 9.40 34.09
CA TYR A 195 -17.45 10.25 34.53
C TYR A 195 -17.79 10.87 35.87
N GLN A 196 -16.88 10.73 36.87
CA GLN A 196 -16.97 11.41 38.15
C GLN A 196 -15.76 12.34 38.33
N GLU A 197 -16.01 13.61 38.47
CA GLU A 197 -15.01 14.60 38.87
C GLU A 197 -14.75 14.46 40.36
N TYR A 198 -13.46 14.28 40.76
CA TYR A 198 -13.02 14.22 42.16
C TYR A 198 -12.48 15.57 42.58
#